data_cbf0e7a7743169699b21250d48007556
#
_entry.id   cbf0e7a7743169699b21250d48007556
#
_cell.length_a   1.000
_cell.length_b   1.000
_cell.length_c   1.000
_cell.angle_alpha   90.00
_cell.angle_beta   90.00
_cell.angle_gamma   90.00
#
_symmetry.space_group_name_H-M   'P 1'
#
loop_
_entity.id
_entity.type
_entity.pdbx_description
1 polymer ?
#
loop_
_entity_poly.entity_id
_entity_poly.type
_entity_poly.pdbx_seq_one_letter_code
_entity_poly.pdbx_strand_id
1 'polypeptide(L)'
;MFNGRMLNIIRYLKEHGEATYKEMAKALGISERSIRYDVDRINDILSLERLPEIEKHSKGLLQYPQSLDLKGLEDGNEVVYTGKERMSILLLILL
;
A
#
# COMPACT_ATOMS: atom_id res chain seq x y z
N MET A 1 6.49 -1.86 8.61
CA MET A 1 6.55 -2.48 7.30
C MET A 1 6.51 -1.47 6.17
N PHE A 2 5.43 -0.75 6.02
CA PHE A 2 5.39 0.36 5.07
C PHE A 2 5.62 1.66 5.81
N ASN A 3 6.50 2.53 5.28
CA ASN A 3 6.67 3.85 5.89
C ASN A 3 5.55 4.78 5.42
N GLY A 4 5.50 6.01 5.95
CA GLY A 4 4.43 6.94 5.63
C GLY A 4 4.33 7.28 4.15
N ARG A 5 5.47 7.44 3.48
CA ARG A 5 5.47 7.76 2.06
C ARG A 5 4.92 6.60 1.22
N MET A 6 5.30 5.37 1.58
CA MET A 6 4.78 4.18 0.90
C MET A 6 3.27 4.08 1.09
N LEU A 7 2.78 4.33 2.29
CA LEU A 7 1.34 4.29 2.56
C LEU A 7 0.59 5.34 1.75
N ASN A 8 1.18 6.52 1.59
CA ASN A 8 0.56 7.56 0.77
C ASN A 8 0.44 7.14 -0.69
N ILE A 9 1.47 6.47 -1.22
CA ILE A 9 1.44 5.96 -2.58
C ILE A 9 0.35 4.90 -2.72
N ILE A 10 0.30 3.98 -1.78
CA ILE A 10 -0.69 2.90 -1.80
C ILE A 10 -2.11 3.48 -1.73
N ARG A 11 -2.34 4.42 -0.82
CA ARG A 11 -3.65 5.02 -0.67
C ARG A 11 -4.08 5.78 -1.93
N TYR A 12 -3.15 6.49 -2.54
CA TYR A 12 -3.44 7.20 -3.77
C TYR A 12 -3.87 6.24 -4.86
N LEU A 13 -3.11 5.16 -5.06
CA LEU A 13 -3.45 4.16 -6.05
C LEU A 13 -4.77 3.46 -5.74
N LYS A 14 -5.00 3.14 -4.47
CA LYS A 14 -6.24 2.49 -4.08
C LYS A 14 -7.44 3.38 -4.38
N GLU A 15 -7.29 4.67 -4.09
CA GLU A 15 -8.38 5.62 -4.27
C GLU A 15 -8.69 5.87 -5.73
N HIS A 16 -7.67 5.93 -6.58
CA HIS A 16 -7.85 6.26 -7.99
C HIS A 16 -7.92 5.05 -8.91
N GLY A 17 -7.51 3.89 -8.41
CA GLY A 17 -7.48 2.67 -9.22
C GLY A 17 -6.21 2.54 -10.03
N GLU A 18 -5.79 3.60 -10.69
CA GLU A 18 -4.56 3.62 -11.47
C GLU A 18 -4.03 5.04 -11.55
N ALA A 19 -2.75 5.16 -11.79
CA ALA A 19 -2.09 6.45 -11.92
C ALA A 19 -0.71 6.26 -12.52
N THR A 20 -0.18 7.30 -13.18
CA THR A 20 1.19 7.25 -13.67
C THR A 20 2.15 7.73 -12.59
N TYR A 21 3.42 7.39 -12.75
CA TYR A 21 4.45 7.92 -11.85
C TYR A 21 4.41 9.45 -11.85
N LYS A 22 4.22 10.04 -13.03
CA LYS A 22 4.18 11.49 -13.16
C LYS A 22 3.03 12.10 -12.39
N GLU A 23 1.85 11.50 -12.50
CA GLU A 23 0.68 11.99 -11.77
C GLU A 23 0.89 11.92 -10.27
N MET A 24 1.44 10.81 -9.80
CA MET A 24 1.68 10.65 -8.37
C MET A 24 2.77 11.58 -7.88
N ALA A 25 3.81 11.78 -8.67
CA ALA A 25 4.88 12.71 -8.30
C ALA A 25 4.31 14.10 -8.06
N LYS A 26 3.44 14.53 -8.95
CA LYS A 26 2.83 15.84 -8.85
C LYS A 26 1.88 15.92 -7.67
N ALA A 27 1.04 14.90 -7.50
CA ALA A 27 0.03 14.90 -6.44
C ALA A 27 0.64 14.80 -5.05
N LEU A 28 1.71 14.01 -4.91
CA LEU A 28 2.29 13.75 -3.60
C LEU A 28 3.51 14.61 -3.30
N GLY A 29 3.97 15.40 -4.27
CA GLY A 29 5.13 16.25 -4.06
C GLY A 29 6.44 15.49 -3.92
N ILE A 30 6.55 14.35 -4.61
CA ILE A 30 7.74 13.51 -4.55
C ILE A 30 8.25 13.31 -5.98
N SER A 31 9.55 13.09 -6.15
CA SER A 31 10.08 12.85 -7.48
C SER A 31 9.61 11.51 -8.04
N GLU A 32 9.53 11.40 -9.36
CA GLU A 32 9.18 10.14 -9.99
C GLU A 32 10.15 9.03 -9.60
N ARG A 33 11.42 9.38 -9.48
CA ARG A 33 12.44 8.43 -9.09
C ARG A 33 12.17 7.84 -7.71
N SER A 34 11.77 8.68 -6.77
CA SER A 34 11.44 8.21 -5.43
C SER A 34 10.23 7.31 -5.46
N ILE A 35 9.24 7.66 -6.28
CA ILE A 35 8.05 6.83 -6.40
C ILE A 35 8.40 5.47 -7.01
N ARG A 36 9.24 5.43 -8.03
CA ARG A 36 9.68 4.16 -8.62
C ARG A 36 10.35 3.29 -7.59
N TYR A 37 11.24 3.89 -6.81
CA TYR A 37 11.95 3.18 -5.77
C TYR A 37 10.97 2.62 -4.73
N ASP A 38 10.04 3.44 -4.30
CA ASP A 38 9.08 3.04 -3.28
C ASP A 38 8.12 1.96 -3.80
N VAL A 39 7.68 2.06 -5.04
CA VAL A 39 6.81 1.04 -5.62
C VAL A 39 7.52 -0.31 -5.68
N ASP A 40 8.80 -0.31 -6.04
CA ASP A 40 9.57 -1.55 -6.06
C ASP A 40 9.66 -2.14 -4.65
N ARG A 41 9.89 -1.30 -3.64
CA ARG A 41 9.96 -1.76 -2.26
C ARG A 41 8.61 -2.27 -1.78
N ILE A 42 7.54 -1.57 -2.14
CA ILE A 42 6.19 -2.00 -1.80
C ILE A 42 5.92 -3.37 -2.39
N ASN A 43 6.25 -3.56 -3.66
CA ASN A 43 6.03 -4.84 -4.31
C ASN A 43 6.87 -5.96 -3.69
N ASP A 44 8.09 -5.65 -3.25
CA ASP A 44 8.90 -6.63 -2.55
C ASP A 44 8.20 -7.09 -1.27
N ILE A 45 7.66 -6.14 -0.52
CA ILE A 45 6.97 -6.46 0.73
C ILE A 45 5.69 -7.25 0.44
N LEU A 46 4.92 -6.83 -0.57
CA LEU A 46 3.70 -7.54 -0.95
C LEU A 46 4.02 -8.98 -1.36
N SER A 47 5.09 -9.16 -2.11
CA SER A 47 5.51 -10.48 -2.55
C SER A 47 5.88 -11.37 -1.35
N LEU A 48 6.59 -10.81 -0.39
CA LEU A 48 6.96 -11.56 0.81
C LEU A 48 5.74 -11.97 1.61
N GLU A 49 4.69 -11.15 1.60
CA GLU A 49 3.45 -11.45 2.31
C GLU A 49 2.47 -12.24 1.45
N ARG A 50 2.90 -12.63 0.25
CA ARG A 50 2.07 -13.40 -0.68
C ARG A 50 0.79 -12.67 -1.06
N LEU A 51 0.92 -11.35 -1.21
CA LEU A 51 -0.18 -10.50 -1.63
C LEU A 51 0.01 -10.06 -3.06
N PRO A 52 -1.07 -9.70 -3.75
CA PRO A 52 -0.94 -9.19 -5.13
C PRO A 52 -0.09 -7.93 -5.16
N GLU A 53 0.76 -7.81 -6.18
CA GLU A 53 1.64 -6.66 -6.33
C GLU A 53 0.96 -5.58 -7.15
N ILE A 54 1.44 -4.34 -7.00
CA ILE A 54 1.00 -3.24 -7.83
C ILE A 54 1.41 -3.56 -9.26
N GLU A 55 0.45 -3.49 -10.18
CA GLU A 55 0.70 -3.84 -11.59
C GLU A 55 1.37 -2.69 -12.31
N LYS A 56 2.40 -3.01 -13.09
CA LYS A 56 3.12 -2.03 -13.88
C LYS A 56 2.78 -2.22 -15.35
N HIS A 57 2.32 -1.16 -15.97
CA HIS A 57 1.96 -1.19 -17.38
C HIS A 57 2.87 -0.24 -18.16
N SER A 58 2.71 -0.22 -19.47
CA SER A 58 3.54 0.63 -20.32
C SER A 58 3.33 2.11 -19.99
N LYS A 59 4.33 2.92 -20.37
CA LYS A 59 4.27 4.38 -20.20
C LYS A 59 4.14 4.83 -18.76
N GLY A 60 4.69 4.04 -17.85
CA GLY A 60 4.73 4.43 -16.45
C GLY A 60 3.41 4.37 -15.73
N LEU A 61 2.44 3.64 -16.25
CA LEU A 61 1.14 3.49 -15.60
C LEU A 61 1.19 2.39 -14.55
N LEU A 62 0.66 2.69 -13.38
CA LEU A 62 0.56 1.75 -12.28
C LEU A 62 -0.91 1.50 -11.98
N GLN A 63 -1.25 0.28 -11.64
CA GLN A 63 -2.62 -0.09 -11.34
C GLN A 63 -2.69 -0.81 -10.00
N TYR A 64 -3.66 -0.41 -9.18
CA TYR A 64 -3.88 -1.06 -7.90
C TYR A 64 -4.54 -2.42 -8.15
N PRO A 65 -4.00 -3.51 -7.59
CA PRO A 65 -4.60 -4.83 -7.83
C PRO A 65 -5.94 -4.92 -7.09
N GLN A 66 -6.97 -5.35 -7.79
CA GLN A 66 -8.31 -5.38 -7.23
C GLN A 66 -8.47 -6.28 -6.03
N SER A 67 -7.70 -7.34 -5.98
CA SER A 67 -7.82 -8.30 -4.89
C SER A 67 -6.95 -7.95 -3.68
N LEU A 68 -6.25 -6.84 -3.73
CA LEU A 68 -5.34 -6.47 -2.63
C LEU A 68 -6.11 -5.82 -1.49
N ASP A 69 -5.97 -6.40 -0.29
CA ASP A 69 -6.57 -5.84 0.91
C ASP A 69 -5.46 -5.63 1.92
N LEU A 70 -5.11 -4.38 2.16
CA LEU A 70 -4.05 -4.02 3.09
C LEU A 70 -4.55 -3.65 4.47
N LYS A 71 -5.82 -3.83 4.72
CA LYS A 71 -6.39 -3.42 5.99
C LYS A 71 -5.64 -4.01 7.18
N GLY A 72 -5.36 -5.30 7.12
CA GLY A 72 -4.65 -5.95 8.19
C GLY A 72 -3.24 -5.43 8.37
N LEU A 73 -2.56 -5.11 7.28
CA LEU A 73 -1.20 -4.61 7.34
C LEU A 73 -1.15 -3.19 7.89
N GLU A 74 -2.09 -2.37 7.49
CA GLU A 74 -2.17 -1.01 8.01
C GLU A 74 -2.46 -1.03 9.50
N ASP A 75 -3.41 -1.83 9.91
CA ASP A 75 -3.77 -1.94 11.31
C ASP A 75 -2.59 -2.46 12.14
N GLY A 76 -1.86 -3.39 11.59
CA GLY A 76 -0.70 -3.93 12.28
C GLY A 76 0.38 -2.89 12.51
N ASN A 77 0.45 -1.90 11.63
CA ASN A 77 1.41 -0.84 11.80
C ASN A 77 0.98 0.21 12.76
N GLU A 78 -0.33 0.31 12.94
CA GLU A 78 -0.81 1.35 13.76
C GLU A 78 -0.67 1.09 15.19
N VAL A 79 -0.82 -0.05 15.67
CA VAL A 79 -0.83 -0.18 16.92
C VAL A 79 -0.77 -1.30 17.38
N VAL A 80 -0.70 -1.53 18.26
CA VAL A 80 -0.68 -2.57 18.72
C VAL A 80 -1.76 -2.72 19.45
N TYR A 81 -2.68 -3.10 19.27
CA TYR A 81 -3.77 -3.20 20.04
C TYR A 81 -4.19 -4.52 20.19
N THR A 82 -4.50 -4.93 20.83
CA THR A 82 -4.88 -5.77 20.96
C THR A 82 -5.88 -6.23 20.93
N GLY A 83 -6.23 -6.60 20.76
CA GLY A 83 -7.10 -6.74 20.53
C GLY A 83 -7.90 -7.11 20.21
N LYS A 84 -8.44 -7.07 20.35
CA LYS A 84 -9.29 -6.94 19.94
C LYS A 84 -9.60 -6.99 19.25
N GLU A 85 -9.61 -6.82 19.28
CA GLU A 85 -10.19 -6.46 18.67
C GLU A 85 -10.04 -6.71 18.08
N ARG A 86 -9.97 -7.00 18.34
CA ARG A 86 -10.33 -6.85 17.70
C ARG A 86 -10.02 -7.30 17.22
N MET A 87 -9.80 -7.61 17.40
CA MET A 87 -10.05 -7.59 17.00
C MET A 87 -9.80 -7.90 16.71
N SER A 88 -9.63 -8.19 16.97
CA SER A 88 -9.77 -7.97 16.75
C SER A 88 -9.57 -8.28 16.49
N ILE A 89 -9.49 -8.70 16.67
CA ILE A 89 -9.65 -8.46 16.46
C ILE A 89 -9.60 -8.87 16.39
N LEU A 90 -9.59 -9.35 16.69
CA LEU A 90 -9.90 -9.13 16.70
C LEU A 90 -9.94 -9.48 16.83
N LEU A 91 -9.95 -9.86 17.23
CA LEU A 91 -10.35 -9.63 17.43
C LEU A 91 -10.38 -9.94 17.59
N LEU A 92 -10.34 -10.25 17.90
CA LEU A 92 -10.70 -9.95 18.05
C LEU A 92 -10.71 -10.27 18.28
N ILE A 93 -10.71 -10.52 18.63
CA ILE A 93 -11.02 -10.26 18.84
C ILE A 93 -11.16 -10.59 19.13
N LEU A 94 -11.13 -10.81 19.44
CA LEU A 94 -11.53 -10.52 19.70
C LEU A 94 -11.56 -10.82 19.99
N LEU A 95 -11.62 -11.11 20.31
CA LEU A 95 -11.90 -10.85 20.60
C LEU A 95 -12.08 -11.06 20.64
#